data_0581d23d10ac66e0d7c1c2ee6ec22efa
#
_entry.id   0581d23d10ac66e0d7c1c2ee6ec22efa
#
_cell.length_a   1.000
_cell.length_b   1.000
_cell.length_c   1.000
_cell.angle_alpha   90.00
_cell.angle_beta   90.00
_cell.angle_gamma   90.00
#
_symmetry.space_group_name_H-M   'P 1'
#
loop_
_entity.id
_entity.type
_entity.pdbx_description
1 polymer ?
#
loop_
_entity_poly.entity_id
_entity_poly.type
_entity_poly.pdbx_seq_one_letter_code
_entity_poly.pdbx_strand_id
1 'polypeptide(L)'
;MTLNRKQELLALLKQSKEAINGQSLAEQFGVTRQIIVQDIALLRADGAQIISTNRGYIYKNSDDNSYAHRLFKVNHTVNEMEEELLAIVDNGGRIKNIMIDHPVYGEIQTLLKLTCRRDVRHFLKQATSSDFRPLSELTNGVHYHLVEADSQQDLDYIEEALNHLGFLVK
;
A
#
# COMPACT_ATOMS: atom_id res chain seq x y z
N MET A 1 24.30 -19.61 -23.09
CA MET A 1 23.84 -20.41 -21.93
C MET A 1 23.54 -19.55 -20.68
N THR A 2 24.34 -18.56 -20.36
CA THR A 2 24.12 -17.73 -19.14
C THR A 2 22.87 -16.85 -19.19
N LEU A 3 22.44 -16.40 -20.35
CA LEU A 3 21.21 -15.59 -20.50
C LEU A 3 19.94 -16.39 -20.20
N ASN A 4 19.92 -17.66 -20.55
CA ASN A 4 18.75 -18.53 -20.32
C ASN A 4 18.57 -18.83 -18.83
N ARG A 5 19.66 -19.15 -18.10
CA ARG A 5 19.59 -19.45 -16.65
C ARG A 5 19.04 -18.29 -15.83
N LYS A 6 19.47 -17.06 -16.07
CA LYS A 6 18.95 -15.88 -15.37
C LYS A 6 17.45 -15.66 -15.63
N GLN A 7 17.02 -15.85 -16.87
CA GLN A 7 15.60 -15.75 -17.22
C GLN A 7 14.76 -16.85 -16.53
N GLU A 8 15.27 -18.08 -16.52
CA GLU A 8 14.63 -19.20 -15.83
C GLU A 8 14.58 -18.98 -14.30
N LEU A 9 15.68 -18.49 -13.70
CA LEU A 9 15.73 -18.12 -12.30
C LEU A 9 14.70 -17.04 -11.95
N LEU A 10 14.60 -16.00 -12.77
CA LEU A 10 13.62 -14.95 -12.59
C LEU A 10 12.19 -15.48 -12.73
N ALA A 11 11.92 -16.32 -13.71
CA ALA A 11 10.61 -16.93 -13.92
C ALA A 11 10.20 -17.82 -12.73
N LEU A 12 11.14 -18.61 -12.22
CA LEU A 12 10.92 -19.46 -11.04
C LEU A 12 10.57 -18.61 -9.80
N LEU A 13 11.32 -17.54 -9.55
CA LEU A 13 11.05 -16.64 -8.42
C LEU A 13 9.71 -15.92 -8.56
N LYS A 14 9.31 -15.54 -9.77
CA LYS A 14 8.00 -14.92 -10.03
C LYS A 14 6.82 -15.85 -9.80
N GLN A 15 6.98 -17.14 -10.03
CA GLN A 15 5.94 -18.15 -9.82
C GLN A 15 5.84 -18.60 -8.36
N SER A 16 6.91 -18.45 -7.59
CA SER A 16 6.93 -18.86 -6.20
C SER A 16 6.26 -17.83 -5.30
N LYS A 17 5.36 -18.30 -4.45
CA LYS A 17 4.72 -17.50 -3.39
C LYS A 17 5.55 -17.42 -2.11
N GLU A 18 6.59 -18.26 -2.00
CA GLU A 18 7.47 -18.35 -0.83
C GLU A 18 8.90 -18.09 -1.21
N ALA A 19 9.71 -17.68 -0.22
CA ALA A 19 11.14 -17.49 -0.42
C ALA A 19 11.82 -18.82 -0.72
N ILE A 20 12.67 -18.85 -1.76
CA ILE A 20 13.44 -20.04 -2.14
C ILE A 20 14.88 -19.88 -1.64
N ASN A 21 15.36 -20.88 -0.92
CA ASN A 21 16.72 -20.89 -0.38
C ASN A 21 17.76 -20.88 -1.51
N GLY A 22 18.81 -20.08 -1.35
CA GLY A 22 19.88 -19.96 -2.36
C GLY A 22 20.62 -21.26 -2.63
N GLN A 23 20.73 -22.17 -1.65
CA GLN A 23 21.32 -23.51 -1.84
C GLN A 23 20.40 -24.38 -2.71
N SER A 24 19.10 -24.36 -2.45
CA SER A 24 18.12 -25.10 -3.26
C SER A 24 18.10 -24.61 -4.72
N LEU A 25 18.22 -23.29 -4.93
CA LEU A 25 18.36 -22.73 -6.28
C LEU A 25 19.65 -23.20 -6.96
N ALA A 26 20.76 -23.23 -6.24
CA ALA A 26 22.05 -23.71 -6.76
C ALA A 26 21.96 -25.18 -7.21
N GLU A 27 21.34 -26.02 -6.41
CA GLU A 27 21.12 -27.45 -6.73
C GLU A 27 20.21 -27.62 -7.94
N GLN A 28 19.10 -26.87 -8.00
CA GLN A 28 18.15 -26.96 -9.10
C GLN A 28 18.75 -26.53 -10.44
N PHE A 29 19.62 -25.51 -10.43
CA PHE A 29 20.28 -25.01 -11.63
C PHE A 29 21.64 -25.66 -11.91
N GLY A 30 22.09 -26.59 -11.08
CA GLY A 30 23.38 -27.30 -11.24
C GLY A 30 24.58 -26.36 -11.16
N VAL A 31 24.51 -25.33 -10.33
CA VAL A 31 25.58 -24.32 -10.15
C VAL A 31 25.93 -24.15 -8.67
N THR A 32 26.96 -23.36 -8.38
CA THR A 32 27.31 -23.03 -6.98
C THR A 32 26.36 -21.94 -6.46
N ARG A 33 26.17 -21.88 -5.14
CA ARG A 33 25.43 -20.82 -4.47
C ARG A 33 25.96 -19.43 -4.81
N GLN A 34 27.28 -19.29 -4.99
CA GLN A 34 27.90 -18.02 -5.35
C GLN A 34 27.47 -17.54 -6.74
N ILE A 35 27.26 -18.44 -7.69
CA ILE A 35 26.72 -18.11 -9.02
C ILE A 35 25.29 -17.63 -8.91
N ILE A 36 24.45 -18.25 -8.07
CA ILE A 36 23.09 -17.76 -7.79
C ILE A 36 23.11 -16.34 -7.21
N VAL A 37 24.00 -16.06 -6.25
CA VAL A 37 24.15 -14.71 -5.68
C VAL A 37 24.51 -13.68 -6.75
N GLN A 38 25.41 -14.02 -7.66
CA GLN A 38 25.78 -13.14 -8.79
C GLN A 38 24.63 -12.95 -9.77
N ASP A 39 23.93 -14.02 -10.13
CA ASP A 39 22.76 -13.93 -11.03
C ASP A 39 21.65 -13.05 -10.41
N ILE A 40 21.37 -13.18 -9.12
CA ILE A 40 20.44 -12.35 -8.38
C ILE A 40 20.88 -10.87 -8.39
N ALA A 41 22.17 -10.59 -8.20
CA ALA A 41 22.69 -9.23 -8.23
C ALA A 41 22.52 -8.58 -9.62
N LEU A 42 22.78 -9.35 -10.69
CA LEU A 42 22.58 -8.88 -12.07
C LEU A 42 21.11 -8.65 -12.39
N LEU A 43 20.21 -9.57 -11.98
CA LEU A 43 18.76 -9.40 -12.16
C LEU A 43 18.24 -8.15 -11.43
N ARG A 44 18.75 -7.87 -10.23
CA ARG A 44 18.42 -6.63 -9.50
C ARG A 44 18.92 -5.38 -10.21
N ALA A 45 20.11 -5.42 -10.77
CA ALA A 45 20.67 -4.33 -11.57
C ALA A 45 19.81 -4.07 -12.84
N ASP A 46 19.20 -5.11 -13.39
CA ASP A 46 18.27 -5.04 -14.51
C ASP A 46 16.82 -4.65 -14.08
N GLY A 47 16.61 -4.30 -12.79
CA GLY A 47 15.33 -3.81 -12.27
C GLY A 47 14.42 -4.88 -11.66
N ALA A 48 14.85 -6.14 -11.54
CA ALA A 48 14.05 -7.19 -10.92
C ALA A 48 13.88 -6.95 -9.40
N GLN A 49 12.64 -6.98 -8.94
CA GLN A 49 12.25 -6.74 -7.54
C GLN A 49 12.46 -8.01 -6.69
N ILE A 50 13.71 -8.43 -6.50
CA ILE A 50 14.06 -9.62 -5.70
C ILE A 50 14.49 -9.19 -4.30
N ILE A 51 13.83 -9.71 -3.26
CA ILE A 51 14.13 -9.44 -1.85
C ILE A 51 14.89 -10.64 -1.27
N SER A 52 15.93 -10.35 -0.48
CA SER A 52 16.60 -11.34 0.36
C SER A 52 15.92 -11.40 1.72
N THR A 53 15.56 -12.61 2.16
CA THR A 53 14.99 -12.89 3.47
C THR A 53 15.90 -13.87 4.21
N ASN A 54 15.63 -14.10 5.49
CA ASN A 54 16.31 -15.15 6.27
C ASN A 54 16.04 -16.59 5.76
N ARG A 55 15.00 -16.76 4.90
CA ARG A 55 14.64 -18.06 4.28
C ARG A 55 15.12 -18.22 2.84
N GLY A 56 15.62 -17.13 2.22
CA GLY A 56 16.09 -17.14 0.83
C GLY A 56 15.61 -15.93 0.04
N TYR A 57 15.46 -16.10 -1.27
CA TYR A 57 15.06 -15.06 -2.21
C TYR A 57 13.60 -15.18 -2.57
N ILE A 58 12.90 -14.04 -2.62
CA ILE A 58 11.52 -13.94 -3.06
C ILE A 58 11.39 -12.78 -4.06
N TYR A 59 10.61 -12.99 -5.12
CA TYR A 59 10.28 -11.93 -6.06
C TYR A 59 9.10 -11.13 -5.51
N LYS A 60 9.26 -9.82 -5.38
CA LYS A 60 8.16 -8.92 -5.06
C LYS A 60 7.44 -8.57 -6.35
N ASN A 61 6.34 -9.26 -6.66
CA ASN A 61 5.47 -8.83 -7.73
C ASN A 61 4.95 -7.42 -7.41
N SER A 62 5.03 -6.52 -8.36
CA SER A 62 4.37 -5.20 -8.26
C SER A 62 2.85 -5.32 -8.13
N ASP A 63 2.29 -6.47 -8.54
CA ASP A 63 0.88 -6.84 -8.40
C ASP A 63 0.59 -7.62 -7.11
N ASP A 64 1.65 -8.06 -6.39
CA ASP A 64 1.53 -8.61 -5.05
C ASP A 64 1.49 -7.46 -4.03
N ASN A 65 0.57 -6.54 -4.24
CA ASN A 65 -0.02 -5.75 -3.19
C ASN A 65 -0.82 -6.75 -2.35
N SER A 66 -0.14 -7.46 -1.46
CA SER A 66 -0.75 -8.34 -0.47
C SER A 66 -1.60 -7.57 0.55
N TYR A 67 -1.75 -6.27 0.35
CA TYR A 67 -2.63 -5.42 1.15
C TYR A 67 -4.08 -5.57 0.69
N ALA A 68 -4.95 -5.80 1.63
CA ALA A 68 -6.37 -5.63 1.40
C ALA A 68 -6.67 -4.14 1.20
N HIS A 69 -7.66 -3.82 0.36
CA HIS A 69 -8.10 -2.44 0.17
C HIS A 69 -9.61 -2.33 0.18
N ARG A 70 -10.06 -1.18 0.65
CA ARG A 70 -11.48 -0.83 0.66
C ARG A 70 -11.63 0.68 0.41
N LEU A 71 -12.66 1.03 -0.35
CA LEU A 71 -13.08 2.40 -0.54
C LEU A 71 -14.13 2.72 0.52
N PHE A 72 -13.83 3.68 1.39
CA PHE A 72 -14.77 4.18 2.39
C PHE A 72 -15.40 5.47 1.91
N LYS A 73 -16.72 5.53 1.93
CA LYS A 73 -17.48 6.75 1.72
C LYS A 73 -17.84 7.33 3.07
N VAL A 74 -17.42 8.54 3.33
CA VAL A 74 -17.56 9.21 4.63
C VAL A 74 -18.17 10.61 4.48
N ASN A 75 -18.77 11.07 5.55
CA ASN A 75 -19.27 12.43 5.67
C ASN A 75 -19.04 12.93 7.09
N HIS A 76 -18.29 13.99 7.22
CA HIS A 76 -18.03 14.68 8.47
C HIS A 76 -17.65 16.15 8.23
N THR A 77 -17.61 16.93 9.30
CA THR A 77 -17.16 18.32 9.28
C THR A 77 -15.64 18.42 9.28
N VAL A 78 -15.10 19.60 8.95
CA VAL A 78 -13.64 19.87 8.99
C VAL A 78 -13.05 19.65 10.38
N ASN A 79 -13.81 19.96 11.43
CA ASN A 79 -13.37 19.79 12.83
C ASN A 79 -13.22 18.33 13.24
N GLU A 80 -13.87 17.41 12.55
CA GLU A 80 -13.86 15.97 12.79
C GLU A 80 -12.82 15.22 11.93
N MET A 81 -12.08 15.96 11.08
CA MET A 81 -11.07 15.39 10.17
C MET A 81 -9.99 14.60 10.93
N GLU A 82 -9.51 15.12 12.06
CA GLU A 82 -8.49 14.43 12.87
C GLU A 82 -9.01 13.09 13.39
N GLU A 83 -10.22 13.05 13.89
CA GLU A 83 -10.84 11.82 14.41
C GLU A 83 -10.99 10.75 13.34
N GLU A 84 -11.42 11.13 12.14
CA GLU A 84 -11.52 10.22 11.00
C GLU A 84 -10.15 9.64 10.64
N LEU A 85 -9.16 10.49 10.38
CA LEU A 85 -7.84 10.06 9.93
C LEU A 85 -7.15 9.18 10.97
N LEU A 86 -7.29 9.50 12.27
CA LEU A 86 -6.78 8.68 13.36
C LEU A 86 -7.52 7.34 13.49
N ALA A 87 -8.83 7.31 13.32
CA ALA A 87 -9.60 6.06 13.35
C ALA A 87 -9.11 5.08 12.28
N ILE A 88 -8.69 5.57 11.13
CA ILE A 88 -8.16 4.73 10.05
C ILE A 88 -6.75 4.24 10.37
N VAL A 89 -5.81 5.15 10.71
CA VAL A 89 -4.40 4.75 10.89
C VAL A 89 -4.16 3.96 12.18
N ASP A 90 -4.92 4.21 13.24
CA ASP A 90 -4.83 3.48 14.51
C ASP A 90 -5.29 2.03 14.40
N ASN A 91 -6.17 1.73 13.44
CA ASN A 91 -6.61 0.37 13.13
C ASN A 91 -5.81 -0.28 11.98
N GLY A 92 -4.61 0.22 11.70
CA GLY A 92 -3.70 -0.37 10.72
C GLY A 92 -3.93 0.05 9.29
N GLY A 93 -4.81 1.03 9.03
CA GLY A 93 -5.08 1.55 7.71
C GLY A 93 -4.00 2.50 7.19
N ARG A 94 -3.80 2.47 5.88
CA ARG A 94 -2.97 3.41 5.12
C ARG A 94 -3.88 4.16 4.14
N ILE A 95 -4.03 5.45 4.37
CA ILE A 95 -4.88 6.30 3.52
C ILE A 95 -4.09 6.67 2.27
N LYS A 96 -4.57 6.26 1.10
CA LYS A 96 -3.90 6.48 -0.18
C LYS A 96 -4.25 7.81 -0.81
N ASN A 97 -5.50 8.19 -0.74
CA ASN A 97 -6.05 9.36 -1.42
C ASN A 97 -7.23 9.95 -0.66
N ILE A 98 -7.66 11.10 -1.13
CA ILE A 98 -9.03 11.61 -0.95
C ILE A 98 -9.66 11.80 -2.32
N MET A 99 -10.92 11.40 -2.46
CA MET A 99 -11.74 11.58 -3.65
C MET A 99 -13.06 12.24 -3.31
N ILE A 100 -13.55 13.07 -4.21
CA ILE A 100 -14.93 13.61 -4.19
C ILE A 100 -15.58 13.40 -5.55
N ASP A 101 -16.88 13.33 -5.56
CA ASP A 101 -17.69 13.34 -6.78
C ASP A 101 -18.37 14.70 -6.92
N HIS A 102 -17.74 15.58 -7.70
CA HIS A 102 -18.22 16.95 -7.87
C HIS A 102 -19.30 17.00 -8.96
N PRO A 103 -20.48 17.63 -8.73
CA PRO A 103 -21.60 17.56 -9.65
C PRO A 103 -21.34 18.15 -11.05
N VAL A 104 -20.33 19.02 -11.18
CA VAL A 104 -19.96 19.65 -12.46
C VAL A 104 -18.66 19.07 -13.03
N TYR A 105 -17.63 18.89 -12.18
CA TYR A 105 -16.31 18.44 -12.63
C TYR A 105 -16.12 16.92 -12.60
N GLY A 106 -17.07 16.17 -12.01
CA GLY A 106 -16.95 14.72 -11.83
C GLY A 106 -15.97 14.35 -10.72
N GLU A 107 -15.33 13.20 -10.86
CA GLU A 107 -14.36 12.71 -9.86
C GLU A 107 -13.12 13.61 -9.78
N ILE A 108 -12.83 14.10 -8.59
CA ILE A 108 -11.59 14.83 -8.26
C ILE A 108 -10.90 14.07 -7.15
N GLN A 109 -9.63 13.75 -7.36
CA GLN A 109 -8.82 13.03 -6.36
C GLN A 109 -7.42 13.60 -6.21
N THR A 110 -6.84 13.39 -5.05
CA THR A 110 -5.43 13.66 -4.76
C THR A 110 -4.84 12.64 -3.80
N LEU A 111 -3.54 12.39 -3.90
CA LEU A 111 -2.85 11.44 -3.03
C LEU A 111 -2.59 12.08 -1.66
N LEU A 112 -2.82 11.31 -0.59
CA LEU A 112 -2.53 11.73 0.79
C LEU A 112 -1.32 11.00 1.39
N LYS A 113 -1.21 9.69 1.22
CA LYS A 113 -0.12 8.84 1.75
C LYS A 113 0.04 8.95 3.27
N LEU A 114 -1.04 8.83 4.02
CA LEU A 114 -1.03 8.85 5.49
C LEU A 114 -1.02 7.41 6.01
N THR A 115 0.04 7.02 6.71
CA THR A 115 0.27 5.64 7.15
C THR A 115 0.34 5.47 8.67
N CYS A 116 0.48 6.57 9.40
CA CYS A 116 0.60 6.57 10.86
C CYS A 116 0.18 7.92 11.46
N ARG A 117 0.04 7.95 12.79
CA ARG A 117 -0.30 9.18 13.53
C ARG A 117 0.63 10.35 13.25
N ARG A 118 1.93 10.10 13.02
CA ARG A 118 2.89 11.15 12.68
C ARG A 118 2.54 11.83 11.37
N ASP A 119 2.16 11.06 10.35
CA ASP A 119 1.78 11.57 9.04
C ASP A 119 0.50 12.40 9.16
N VAL A 120 -0.48 11.92 9.93
CA VAL A 120 -1.74 12.65 10.21
C VAL A 120 -1.45 13.99 10.88
N ARG A 121 -0.63 14.01 11.93
CA ARG A 121 -0.26 15.27 12.61
C ARG A 121 0.46 16.24 11.68
N HIS A 122 1.36 15.74 10.84
CA HIS A 122 2.07 16.56 9.87
C HIS A 122 1.12 17.17 8.85
N PHE A 123 0.21 16.36 8.32
CA PHE A 123 -0.84 16.82 7.40
C PHE A 123 -1.74 17.89 8.02
N LEU A 124 -2.26 17.65 9.23
CA LEU A 124 -3.11 18.61 9.95
C LEU A 124 -2.38 19.93 10.24
N LYS A 125 -1.10 19.86 10.61
CA LYS A 125 -0.29 21.05 10.84
C LYS A 125 -0.12 21.89 9.56
N GLN A 126 0.05 21.27 8.41
CA GLN A 126 0.09 21.98 7.13
C GLN A 126 -1.30 22.56 6.78
N ALA A 127 -2.36 21.84 7.07
CA ALA A 127 -3.73 22.28 6.84
C ALA A 127 -4.10 23.52 7.68
N THR A 128 -3.57 23.64 8.90
CA THR A 128 -3.84 24.81 9.78
C THR A 128 -2.95 26.01 9.51
N SER A 129 -1.85 25.87 8.77
CA SER A 129 -0.87 26.93 8.51
C SER A 129 -1.14 27.79 7.27
N SER A 130 -2.18 27.49 6.50
CA SER A 130 -2.54 28.16 5.24
C SER A 130 -4.05 28.41 5.16
N ASP A 131 -4.49 29.16 4.16
CA ASP A 131 -5.92 29.27 3.79
C ASP A 131 -6.43 27.92 3.22
N PHE A 132 -6.14 26.83 3.93
CA PHE A 132 -6.49 25.47 3.52
C PHE A 132 -8.00 25.29 3.57
N ARG A 133 -8.55 24.86 2.46
CA ARG A 133 -9.92 24.35 2.36
C ARG A 133 -9.89 22.90 1.95
N PRO A 134 -10.43 22.00 2.78
CA PRO A 134 -10.50 20.58 2.43
C PRO A 134 -11.27 20.37 1.14
N LEU A 135 -10.84 19.40 0.34
CA LEU A 135 -11.53 19.03 -0.89
C LEU A 135 -13.01 18.64 -0.63
N SER A 136 -13.27 18.02 0.53
CA SER A 136 -14.61 17.63 0.99
C SER A 136 -15.59 18.80 1.21
N GLU A 137 -15.13 20.03 1.37
CA GLU A 137 -16.02 21.20 1.44
C GLU A 137 -16.81 21.40 0.14
N LEU A 138 -16.24 21.02 -1.01
CA LEU A 138 -16.91 21.12 -2.31
C LEU A 138 -18.12 20.18 -2.44
N THR A 139 -18.25 19.21 -1.55
CA THR A 139 -19.31 18.20 -1.54
C THR A 139 -20.02 18.11 -0.18
N ASN A 140 -20.04 19.21 0.57
CA ASN A 140 -20.68 19.31 1.89
C ASN A 140 -20.23 18.24 2.88
N GLY A 141 -18.96 17.89 2.87
CA GLY A 141 -18.32 16.92 3.76
C GLY A 141 -18.26 15.49 3.20
N VAL A 142 -19.01 15.16 2.16
CA VAL A 142 -19.03 13.82 1.56
C VAL A 142 -17.78 13.61 0.72
N HIS A 143 -17.01 12.56 1.05
CA HIS A 143 -15.82 12.18 0.29
C HIS A 143 -15.51 10.69 0.44
N TYR A 144 -14.45 10.26 -0.24
CA TYR A 144 -14.02 8.86 -0.26
C TYR A 144 -12.54 8.78 0.06
N HIS A 145 -12.16 7.72 0.78
CA HIS A 145 -10.78 7.32 0.97
C HIS A 145 -10.55 5.90 0.49
N LEU A 146 -9.58 5.70 -0.41
CA LEU A 146 -9.00 4.39 -0.66
C LEU A 146 -8.03 4.08 0.48
N VAL A 147 -8.33 3.04 1.25
CA VAL A 147 -7.53 2.58 2.38
C VAL A 147 -6.98 1.20 2.11
N GLU A 148 -5.68 1.03 2.35
CA GLU A 148 -5.00 -0.26 2.38
C GLU A 148 -4.77 -0.70 3.82
N ALA A 149 -4.82 -2.00 4.08
CA ALA A 149 -4.47 -2.60 5.36
C ALA A 149 -3.81 -3.97 5.15
N ASP A 150 -3.18 -4.52 6.18
CA ASP A 150 -2.49 -5.80 6.10
C ASP A 150 -3.47 -6.99 5.92
N SER A 151 -4.74 -6.81 6.35
CA SER A 151 -5.78 -7.83 6.22
C SER A 151 -7.17 -7.24 5.98
N GLN A 152 -8.11 -8.08 5.52
CA GLN A 152 -9.53 -7.72 5.46
C GLN A 152 -10.10 -7.43 6.84
N GLN A 153 -9.63 -8.13 7.88
CA GLN A 153 -10.06 -7.92 9.25
C GLN A 153 -9.68 -6.54 9.78
N ASP A 154 -8.51 -6.02 9.42
CA ASP A 154 -8.13 -4.65 9.75
C ASP A 154 -9.05 -3.63 9.08
N LEU A 155 -9.44 -3.89 7.83
CA LEU A 155 -10.44 -3.06 7.14
C LEU A 155 -11.81 -3.11 7.80
N ASP A 156 -12.21 -4.26 8.35
CA ASP A 156 -13.45 -4.40 9.11
C ASP A 156 -13.40 -3.59 10.41
N TYR A 157 -12.27 -3.60 11.13
CA TYR A 157 -12.07 -2.76 12.33
C TYR A 157 -12.12 -1.26 12.01
N ILE A 158 -11.54 -0.85 10.87
CA ILE A 158 -11.63 0.53 10.39
C ILE A 158 -13.08 0.91 10.10
N GLU A 159 -13.81 0.03 9.43
CA GLU A 159 -15.24 0.24 9.13
C GLU A 159 -16.07 0.39 10.39
N GLU A 160 -15.85 -0.47 11.39
CA GLU A 160 -16.52 -0.38 12.70
C GLU A 160 -16.19 0.93 13.41
N ALA A 161 -14.92 1.36 13.40
CA ALA A 161 -14.49 2.61 14.02
C ALA A 161 -15.14 3.83 13.35
N LEU A 162 -15.14 3.89 12.03
CA LEU A 162 -15.79 4.95 11.27
C LEU A 162 -17.31 4.96 11.45
N ASN A 163 -17.93 3.78 11.53
CA ASN A 163 -19.35 3.65 11.79
C ASN A 163 -19.72 4.10 13.21
N HIS A 164 -18.88 3.80 14.20
CA HIS A 164 -19.07 4.23 15.59
C HIS A 164 -19.02 5.75 15.74
N LEU A 165 -18.15 6.41 14.98
CA LEU A 165 -18.07 7.87 14.89
C LEU A 165 -19.23 8.49 14.10
N GLY A 166 -19.99 7.67 13.39
CA GLY A 166 -21.13 8.16 12.56
C GLY A 166 -20.70 8.76 11.23
N PHE A 167 -19.45 8.50 10.77
CA PHE A 167 -18.92 9.10 9.55
C PHE A 167 -19.25 8.31 8.28
N LEU A 168 -19.51 7.01 8.39
CA LEU A 168 -19.83 6.19 7.22
C LEU A 168 -21.17 6.59 6.57
N VAL A 169 -21.13 6.75 5.26
CA VAL A 169 -22.33 6.96 4.41
C VAL A 169 -22.70 5.61 3.79
N LYS A 170 -23.93 5.18 4.01
CA LYS A 170 -24.49 3.96 3.42
C LYS A 170 -24.92 4.17 1.97
#